data_5d91ffb0348c2e8aadbb650144bcd963
#
_entry.id   5d91ffb0348c2e8aadbb650144bcd963
#
_cell.length_a   1.000
_cell.length_b   1.000
_cell.length_c   1.000
_cell.angle_alpha   90.00
_cell.angle_beta   90.00
_cell.angle_gamma   90.00
#
_symmetry.space_group_name_H-M   'P 1'
#
loop_
_entity.id
_entity.type
_entity.pdbx_description
1 polymer ?
#
loop_
_entity_poly.entity_id
_entity_poly.type
_entity_poly.pdbx_seq_one_letter_code
_entity_poly.pdbx_strand_id
1 'polypeptide(L)'
;MKQTIGGFTDSAQGGLQGLPERSYGTALYRAAQADSRIVCLSADLARATETFLMRERMPERFFSLGIQEANMIGVASGMARCGDITFAHSFCVFVTRRVYDQVAMQVAYPRTNVKIVGFIPGLTTQLGVSHQAIDDIALMRSLPNMTVVEPCGPEQVPAAVQAVIAHEGPVYLRLSLASQAAEAARPLMTLDIGRGQVMVEGTDVAILATGMMVGQALEARALIAQHGLSATVVNIHTLKPLDIQLLERLARSHRAVLTAENHSTIGGLGAAVAEYLALHSLPVRFAMVGVRDTFAEGGNTPYLMKKYGLDAQHIAAVSRALCQAN
;
A
#
# COMPACT_ATOMS: atom_id res chain seq x y z
N MET A 1 -2.25 -17.60 26.81
CA MET A 1 -2.91 -17.26 25.53
C MET A 1 -2.25 -15.99 25.00
N LYS A 2 -1.40 -16.07 23.97
CA LYS A 2 -0.77 -14.87 23.37
C LYS A 2 -1.79 -14.25 22.44
N GLN A 3 -2.26 -13.04 22.75
CA GLN A 3 -3.17 -12.30 21.89
C GLN A 3 -2.41 -11.78 20.67
N THR A 4 -2.79 -12.25 19.50
CA THR A 4 -2.33 -11.73 18.21
C THR A 4 -3.26 -10.58 17.82
N ILE A 5 -2.81 -9.35 17.91
CA ILE A 5 -3.56 -8.19 17.40
C ILE A 5 -3.10 -7.95 15.95
N GLY A 6 -4.02 -8.10 15.00
CA GLY A 6 -3.78 -7.74 13.61
C GLY A 6 -2.71 -8.56 12.86
N GLY A 7 -2.47 -9.81 13.23
CA GLY A 7 -1.47 -10.67 12.57
C GLY A 7 -0.02 -10.41 12.98
N PHE A 8 0.23 -9.49 13.89
CA PHE A 8 1.57 -9.23 14.41
C PHE A 8 1.93 -10.26 15.48
N THR A 9 2.92 -11.11 15.22
CA THR A 9 3.46 -12.02 16.23
C THR A 9 4.37 -11.26 17.19
N ASP A 10 4.22 -11.51 18.49
CA ASP A 10 5.09 -10.97 19.52
C ASP A 10 6.46 -11.69 19.48
N SER A 11 7.36 -11.25 18.58
CA SER A 11 8.75 -11.71 18.49
C SER A 11 9.68 -10.94 19.46
N ALA A 12 9.19 -10.62 20.63
CA ALA A 12 9.76 -9.64 21.54
C ALA A 12 10.98 -10.10 22.36
N GLN A 13 11.69 -11.18 21.99
CA GLN A 13 12.88 -11.63 22.73
C GLN A 13 14.00 -12.04 21.77
N GLY A 14 14.58 -11.08 21.12
CA GLY A 14 15.80 -11.26 20.35
C GLY A 14 16.22 -9.94 19.77
N GLY A 15 17.49 -9.59 19.89
CA GLY A 15 18.05 -8.48 19.14
C GLY A 15 17.86 -8.68 17.62
N LEU A 16 18.40 -7.83 16.80
CA LEU A 16 18.33 -7.88 15.31
C LEU A 16 18.51 -9.29 14.70
N GLN A 17 19.11 -10.23 15.43
CA GLN A 17 19.33 -11.62 15.02
C GLN A 17 18.05 -12.46 14.87
N GLY A 18 16.89 -12.01 15.38
CA GLY A 18 15.63 -12.74 15.31
C GLY A 18 14.55 -12.14 14.39
N LEU A 19 14.81 -11.02 13.76
CA LEU A 19 13.84 -10.36 12.89
C LEU A 19 14.05 -10.77 11.42
N PRO A 20 12.97 -10.97 10.65
CA PRO A 20 13.08 -11.20 9.22
C PRO A 20 13.82 -10.04 8.56
N GLU A 21 14.85 -10.33 7.77
CA GLU A 21 15.62 -9.28 7.04
C GLU A 21 14.77 -8.35 6.17
N ARG A 22 13.53 -8.71 5.94
CA ARG A 22 12.59 -8.01 5.06
C ARG A 22 11.47 -7.29 5.81
N SER A 23 11.58 -7.13 7.13
CA SER A 23 10.60 -6.37 7.89
C SER A 23 10.80 -4.87 7.74
N TYR A 24 9.71 -4.11 7.87
CA TYR A 24 9.74 -2.66 7.83
C TYR A 24 10.67 -2.05 8.90
N GLY A 25 10.53 -2.52 10.15
CA GLY A 25 11.32 -2.02 11.26
C GLY A 25 12.83 -2.19 11.06
N THR A 26 13.26 -3.34 10.51
CA THR A 26 14.66 -3.59 10.18
C THR A 26 15.14 -2.67 9.04
N ALA A 27 14.33 -2.49 8.01
CA ALA A 27 14.67 -1.62 6.88
C ALA A 27 14.81 -0.16 7.32
N LEU A 28 13.88 0.35 8.14
CA LEU A 28 13.93 1.71 8.69
C LEU A 28 15.15 1.89 9.61
N TYR A 29 15.41 0.93 10.50
CA TYR A 29 16.55 0.98 11.40
C TYR A 29 17.89 1.04 10.64
N ARG A 30 18.08 0.15 9.66
CA ARG A 30 19.30 0.16 8.81
C ARG A 30 19.45 1.49 8.05
N ALA A 31 18.37 2.02 7.53
CA ALA A 31 18.39 3.33 6.87
C ALA A 31 18.78 4.46 7.84
N ALA A 32 18.24 4.44 9.06
CA ALA A 32 18.56 5.41 10.10
C ALA A 32 19.99 5.29 10.62
N GLN A 33 20.63 4.11 10.55
CA GLN A 33 22.07 3.97 10.80
C GLN A 33 22.92 4.70 9.73
N ALA A 34 22.46 4.70 8.50
CA ALA A 34 23.17 5.31 7.37
C ALA A 34 22.91 6.82 7.23
N ASP A 35 21.73 7.32 7.67
CA ASP A 35 21.34 8.73 7.56
C ASP A 35 20.82 9.24 8.91
N SER A 36 21.58 10.14 9.52
CA SER A 36 21.26 10.73 10.84
C SER A 36 20.02 11.63 10.83
N ARG A 37 19.54 12.07 9.67
CA ARG A 37 18.33 12.90 9.54
C ARG A 37 17.05 12.09 9.73
N ILE A 38 17.10 10.76 9.67
CA ILE A 38 15.91 9.93 9.80
C ILE A 38 15.48 9.86 11.26
N VAL A 39 14.26 10.31 11.51
CA VAL A 39 13.59 10.25 12.81
C VAL A 39 12.25 9.56 12.72
N CYS A 40 11.87 8.89 13.80
CA CYS A 40 10.70 8.02 13.88
C CYS A 40 9.72 8.54 14.95
N LEU A 41 8.48 8.80 14.54
CA LEU A 41 7.39 9.20 15.42
C LEU A 41 6.32 8.12 15.46
N SER A 42 5.73 7.87 16.62
CA SER A 42 4.70 6.85 16.81
C SER A 42 3.55 7.38 17.67
N ALA A 43 2.32 7.02 17.27
CA ALA A 43 1.11 7.27 18.06
C ALA A 43 0.80 6.08 18.98
N ASP A 44 1.75 5.73 19.86
CA ASP A 44 1.67 4.62 20.83
C ASP A 44 1.48 3.21 20.21
N LEU A 45 1.95 3.00 18.98
CA LEU A 45 1.82 1.74 18.25
C LEU A 45 3.18 1.12 17.89
N ALA A 46 4.23 1.38 18.69
CA ALA A 46 5.60 0.99 18.35
C ALA A 46 5.77 -0.52 18.00
N ARG A 47 5.05 -1.42 18.69
CA ARG A 47 5.10 -2.86 18.37
C ARG A 47 4.33 -3.19 17.09
N ALA A 48 3.11 -2.66 16.95
CA ALA A 48 2.24 -2.94 15.82
C ALA A 48 2.75 -2.36 14.50
N THR A 49 3.61 -1.34 14.57
CA THR A 49 4.24 -0.69 13.41
C THR A 49 5.72 -1.04 13.25
N GLU A 50 6.21 -2.05 13.96
CA GLU A 50 7.63 -2.50 13.98
C GLU A 50 8.65 -1.41 14.36
N THR A 51 8.19 -0.24 14.83
CA THR A 51 9.08 0.88 15.19
C THR A 51 9.73 0.72 16.56
N PHE A 52 9.45 -0.38 17.27
CA PHE A 52 10.09 -0.72 18.54
C PHE A 52 11.61 -0.84 18.40
N LEU A 53 12.15 -1.21 17.23
CA LEU A 53 13.60 -1.24 16.98
C LEU A 53 14.23 0.16 17.10
N MET A 54 13.57 1.16 16.54
CA MET A 54 14.01 2.56 16.69
C MET A 54 13.96 2.97 18.15
N ARG A 55 12.86 2.64 18.87
CA ARG A 55 12.72 2.94 20.29
C ARG A 55 13.82 2.33 21.16
N GLU A 56 14.19 1.08 20.89
CA GLU A 56 15.16 0.34 21.72
C GLU A 56 16.62 0.60 21.34
N ARG A 57 16.91 0.91 20.07
CA ARG A 57 18.27 1.02 19.55
C ARG A 57 18.71 2.45 19.22
N MET A 58 17.75 3.35 19.01
CA MET A 58 17.98 4.75 18.71
C MET A 58 16.94 5.63 19.42
N PRO A 59 16.86 5.56 20.78
CA PRO A 59 15.84 6.27 21.56
C PRO A 59 15.90 7.79 21.34
N GLU A 60 17.06 8.35 21.05
CA GLU A 60 17.25 9.77 20.74
C GLU A 60 16.61 10.23 19.42
N ARG A 61 16.24 9.27 18.55
CA ARG A 61 15.57 9.51 17.28
C ARG A 61 14.17 8.87 17.20
N PHE A 62 13.64 8.44 18.34
CA PHE A 62 12.31 7.88 18.47
C PHE A 62 11.44 8.72 19.41
N PHE A 63 10.28 9.18 18.91
CA PHE A 63 9.36 10.02 19.64
C PHE A 63 7.97 9.37 19.73
N SER A 64 7.56 8.99 20.94
CA SER A 64 6.20 8.54 21.19
C SER A 64 5.34 9.73 21.60
N LEU A 65 4.34 10.06 20.79
CA LEU A 65 3.47 11.22 21.03
C LEU A 65 2.18 10.80 21.74
N GLY A 66 2.02 9.52 22.13
CA GLY A 66 0.76 8.98 22.61
C GLY A 66 -0.27 8.83 21.48
N ILE A 67 -1.52 8.48 21.83
CA ILE A 67 -2.62 8.34 20.86
C ILE A 67 -3.12 9.72 20.43
N GLN A 68 -2.27 10.47 19.77
CA GLN A 68 -2.49 11.85 19.34
C GLN A 68 -1.94 12.10 17.93
N GLU A 69 -2.51 11.45 16.95
CA GLU A 69 -2.02 11.46 15.57
C GLU A 69 -2.00 12.88 14.97
N ALA A 70 -2.94 13.75 15.32
CA ALA A 70 -2.94 15.13 14.85
C ALA A 70 -1.70 15.91 15.35
N ASN A 71 -1.35 15.75 16.63
CA ASN A 71 -0.13 16.31 17.20
C ASN A 71 1.12 15.68 16.55
N MET A 72 1.10 14.36 16.33
CA MET A 72 2.21 13.65 15.69
C MET A 72 2.51 14.21 14.28
N ILE A 73 1.50 14.46 13.46
CA ILE A 73 1.67 15.05 12.13
C ILE A 73 2.24 16.47 12.23
N GLY A 74 1.76 17.28 13.20
CA GLY A 74 2.30 18.62 13.45
C GLY A 74 3.78 18.61 13.83
N VAL A 75 4.15 17.75 14.78
CA VAL A 75 5.55 17.56 15.20
C VAL A 75 6.42 17.09 14.04
N ALA A 76 5.97 16.05 13.30
CA ALA A 76 6.68 15.54 12.14
C ALA A 76 6.94 16.62 11.08
N SER A 77 5.94 17.46 10.79
CA SER A 77 6.09 18.57 9.86
C SER A 77 7.09 19.63 10.36
N GLY A 78 7.04 19.95 11.67
CA GLY A 78 7.99 20.89 12.29
C GLY A 78 9.42 20.40 12.18
N MET A 79 9.68 19.14 12.54
CA MET A 79 11.00 18.50 12.45
C MET A 79 11.49 18.43 11.00
N ALA A 80 10.63 18.08 10.06
CA ALA A 80 10.99 18.04 8.63
C ALA A 80 11.41 19.43 8.11
N ARG A 81 10.84 20.53 8.59
CA ARG A 81 11.27 21.90 8.28
C ARG A 81 12.63 22.26 8.88
N CYS A 82 13.07 21.54 9.92
CA CYS A 82 14.40 21.68 10.49
C CYS A 82 15.45 20.81 9.79
N GLY A 83 15.07 20.04 8.77
CA GLY A 83 15.97 19.24 7.95
C GLY A 83 15.90 17.73 8.18
N ASP A 84 15.03 17.28 9.06
CA ASP A 84 14.82 15.84 9.31
C ASP A 84 14.02 15.17 8.18
N ILE A 85 14.24 13.87 8.01
CA ILE A 85 13.39 12.97 7.24
C ILE A 85 12.49 12.25 8.24
N THR A 86 11.27 12.73 8.40
CA THR A 86 10.39 12.27 9.47
C THR A 86 9.48 11.15 9.02
N PHE A 87 9.47 10.06 9.77
CA PHE A 87 8.57 8.92 9.59
C PHE A 87 7.51 8.91 10.70
N ALA A 88 6.25 9.16 10.35
CA ALA A 88 5.12 9.22 11.28
C ALA A 88 4.23 7.98 11.14
N HIS A 89 4.06 7.20 12.21
CA HIS A 89 3.48 5.86 12.18
C HIS A 89 2.20 5.74 13.00
N SER A 90 1.16 5.19 12.38
CA SER A 90 -0.02 4.64 13.05
C SER A 90 -0.73 3.65 12.10
N PHE A 91 -1.97 3.23 12.42
CA PHE A 91 -2.79 2.50 11.47
C PHE A 91 -3.31 3.42 10.37
N CYS A 92 -3.55 2.86 9.18
CA CYS A 92 -3.98 3.61 7.99
C CYS A 92 -5.15 4.56 8.29
N VAL A 93 -6.19 4.08 8.98
CA VAL A 93 -7.36 4.89 9.33
C VAL A 93 -7.01 6.12 10.18
N PHE A 94 -5.99 6.04 11.02
CA PHE A 94 -5.66 7.08 11.99
C PHE A 94 -4.68 8.11 11.45
N VAL A 95 -3.80 7.71 10.52
CA VAL A 95 -2.90 8.66 9.83
C VAL A 95 -3.52 9.26 8.56
N THR A 96 -4.78 8.91 8.26
CA THR A 96 -5.52 9.46 7.13
C THR A 96 -6.79 10.18 7.58
N ARG A 97 -7.88 9.50 7.89
CA ARG A 97 -9.18 10.12 8.24
C ARG A 97 -9.07 11.11 9.39
N ARG A 98 -8.44 10.67 10.51
CA ARG A 98 -8.39 11.43 11.78
C ARG A 98 -7.60 12.72 11.66
N VAL A 99 -6.64 12.79 10.76
CA VAL A 99 -5.64 13.86 10.67
C VAL A 99 -5.58 14.51 9.30
N TYR A 100 -6.63 14.35 8.51
CA TYR A 100 -6.64 14.75 7.10
C TYR A 100 -6.30 16.23 6.90
N ASP A 101 -6.87 17.12 7.72
CA ASP A 101 -6.58 18.56 7.67
C ASP A 101 -5.11 18.85 7.99
N GLN A 102 -4.55 18.21 9.04
CA GLN A 102 -3.15 18.37 9.41
C GLN A 102 -2.22 17.88 8.30
N VAL A 103 -2.55 16.76 7.66
CA VAL A 103 -1.78 16.24 6.51
C VAL A 103 -1.86 17.21 5.33
N ALA A 104 -3.05 17.72 5.03
CA ALA A 104 -3.24 18.67 3.93
C ALA A 104 -2.43 19.95 4.14
N MET A 105 -2.60 20.59 5.33
CA MET A 105 -2.10 21.94 5.58
C MET A 105 -0.65 21.98 6.08
N GLN A 106 -0.20 20.95 6.78
CA GLN A 106 1.13 20.95 7.39
C GLN A 106 2.15 20.10 6.63
N VAL A 107 1.69 19.11 5.83
CA VAL A 107 2.56 18.19 5.11
C VAL A 107 2.48 18.39 3.60
N ALA A 108 1.29 18.24 3.00
CA ALA A 108 1.14 18.27 1.55
C ALA A 108 1.28 19.67 0.96
N TYR A 109 0.61 20.67 1.54
CA TYR A 109 0.69 22.06 1.06
C TYR A 109 2.12 22.63 1.07
N PRO A 110 2.87 22.58 2.19
CA PRO A 110 4.24 23.10 2.26
C PRO A 110 5.29 22.11 1.68
N ARG A 111 4.90 20.93 1.22
CA ARG A 111 5.78 19.89 0.69
C ARG A 111 6.85 19.44 1.67
N THR A 112 6.52 19.30 2.95
CA THR A 112 7.49 18.87 3.96
C THR A 112 7.92 17.42 3.73
N ASN A 113 9.16 17.09 4.08
CA ASN A 113 9.74 15.76 3.86
C ASN A 113 9.28 14.76 4.93
N VAL A 114 7.96 14.57 5.01
CA VAL A 114 7.29 13.66 5.95
C VAL A 114 6.85 12.38 5.23
N LYS A 115 7.23 11.24 5.78
CA LYS A 115 6.79 9.90 5.37
C LYS A 115 5.70 9.44 6.33
N ILE A 116 4.45 9.53 5.91
CA ILE A 116 3.28 9.05 6.67
C ILE A 116 3.16 7.57 6.41
N VAL A 117 3.33 6.75 7.44
CA VAL A 117 3.34 5.29 7.31
C VAL A 117 2.10 4.69 7.96
N GLY A 118 1.22 4.16 7.13
CA GLY A 118 -0.02 3.52 7.55
C GLY A 118 0.09 1.99 7.52
N PHE A 119 -0.28 1.35 8.64
CA PHE A 119 -0.32 -0.11 8.78
C PHE A 119 -1.76 -0.62 8.78
N ILE A 120 -1.93 -1.92 8.56
CA ILE A 120 -3.23 -2.63 8.48
C ILE A 120 -4.22 -1.99 7.50
N PRO A 121 -3.87 -1.96 6.20
CA PRO A 121 -4.69 -1.36 5.16
C PRO A 121 -5.94 -2.19 4.83
N GLY A 122 -7.00 -1.54 4.37
CA GLY A 122 -8.20 -2.20 3.84
C GLY A 122 -8.81 -3.19 4.82
N LEU A 123 -9.07 -4.41 4.35
CA LEU A 123 -9.71 -5.49 5.10
C LEU A 123 -8.71 -6.41 5.83
N THR A 124 -7.51 -5.95 6.16
CA THR A 124 -6.47 -6.78 6.81
C THR A 124 -6.57 -6.82 8.33
N THR A 125 -7.67 -6.37 8.91
CA THR A 125 -7.90 -6.35 10.36
C THR A 125 -9.22 -7.01 10.75
N GLN A 126 -9.22 -7.69 11.89
CA GLN A 126 -10.43 -8.27 12.50
C GLN A 126 -11.26 -7.25 13.30
N LEU A 127 -10.72 -6.05 13.52
CA LEU A 127 -11.30 -5.03 14.42
C LEU A 127 -12.52 -4.31 13.83
N GLY A 128 -12.91 -4.66 12.62
CA GLY A 128 -14.10 -4.08 11.97
C GLY A 128 -13.88 -2.66 11.44
N VAL A 129 -14.97 -2.00 11.14
CA VAL A 129 -15.04 -0.74 10.38
C VAL A 129 -14.18 0.41 10.96
N SER A 130 -14.01 0.44 12.28
CA SER A 130 -13.20 1.47 12.95
C SER A 130 -11.70 1.39 12.62
N HIS A 131 -11.23 0.23 12.11
CA HIS A 131 -9.83 -0.02 11.79
C HIS A 131 -9.62 -0.41 10.32
N GLN A 132 -10.69 -0.59 9.55
CA GLN A 132 -10.61 -0.94 8.13
C GLN A 132 -10.46 0.32 7.28
N ALA A 133 -9.26 0.52 6.72
CA ALA A 133 -8.94 1.66 5.87
C ALA A 133 -9.29 1.34 4.41
N ILE A 134 -10.54 1.58 4.04
CA ILE A 134 -11.04 1.37 2.67
C ILE A 134 -11.14 2.67 1.86
N ASP A 135 -10.68 3.79 2.40
CA ASP A 135 -10.78 5.14 1.82
C ASP A 135 -9.47 5.94 1.92
N ASP A 136 -8.46 5.38 2.53
CA ASP A 136 -7.17 6.03 2.79
C ASP A 136 -6.41 6.41 1.50
N ILE A 137 -6.42 5.55 0.49
CA ILE A 137 -5.83 5.87 -0.83
C ILE A 137 -6.57 7.04 -1.47
N ALA A 138 -7.90 7.04 -1.43
CA ALA A 138 -8.72 8.12 -2.00
C ALA A 138 -8.40 9.47 -1.34
N LEU A 139 -8.34 9.52 -0.02
CA LEU A 139 -7.99 10.69 0.76
C LEU A 139 -6.59 11.22 0.41
N MET A 140 -5.60 10.34 0.38
CA MET A 140 -4.22 10.75 0.12
C MET A 140 -3.99 11.07 -1.36
N ARG A 141 -4.65 10.38 -2.28
CA ARG A 141 -4.59 10.67 -3.72
C ARG A 141 -5.12 12.06 -4.06
N SER A 142 -6.15 12.53 -3.38
CA SER A 142 -6.77 13.84 -3.64
C SER A 142 -5.90 15.02 -3.22
N LEU A 143 -4.93 14.83 -2.31
CA LEU A 143 -4.05 15.91 -1.85
C LEU A 143 -3.00 16.27 -2.91
N PRO A 144 -2.89 17.54 -3.35
CA PRO A 144 -1.77 17.98 -4.18
C PRO A 144 -0.42 17.65 -3.51
N ASN A 145 0.61 17.41 -4.32
CA ASN A 145 1.98 17.12 -3.89
C ASN A 145 2.19 15.78 -3.14
N MET A 146 1.14 15.11 -2.67
CA MET A 146 1.25 13.83 -1.98
C MET A 146 1.64 12.72 -2.96
N THR A 147 2.68 11.96 -2.63
CA THR A 147 3.02 10.70 -3.29
C THR A 147 2.38 9.54 -2.52
N VAL A 148 1.81 8.54 -3.21
CA VAL A 148 1.12 7.39 -2.60
C VAL A 148 1.77 6.10 -3.06
N VAL A 149 2.32 5.34 -2.11
CA VAL A 149 3.08 4.11 -2.36
C VAL A 149 2.51 2.96 -1.54
N GLU A 150 2.27 1.82 -2.17
CA GLU A 150 1.83 0.57 -1.55
C GLU A 150 2.61 -0.61 -2.12
N PRO A 151 3.67 -1.10 -1.45
CA PRO A 151 4.41 -2.27 -1.90
C PRO A 151 3.54 -3.53 -1.85
N CYS A 152 3.82 -4.50 -2.73
CA CYS A 152 2.98 -5.69 -2.91
C CYS A 152 3.14 -6.76 -1.82
N GLY A 153 4.03 -6.57 -0.87
CA GLY A 153 4.25 -7.48 0.26
C GLY A 153 5.55 -7.22 1.00
N PRO A 154 5.82 -7.99 2.06
CA PRO A 154 7.01 -7.82 2.91
C PRO A 154 8.33 -7.82 2.13
N GLU A 155 8.40 -8.58 1.04
CA GLU A 155 9.57 -8.70 0.18
C GLU A 155 9.96 -7.39 -0.51
N GLN A 156 8.98 -6.53 -0.80
CA GLN A 156 9.21 -5.24 -1.45
C GLN A 156 9.39 -4.09 -0.46
N VAL A 157 9.09 -4.30 0.83
CA VAL A 157 9.14 -3.24 1.85
C VAL A 157 10.52 -2.61 1.99
N PRO A 158 11.66 -3.33 2.01
CA PRO A 158 12.97 -2.71 2.09
C PRO A 158 13.26 -1.76 0.91
N ALA A 159 12.88 -2.16 -0.30
CA ALA A 159 13.03 -1.31 -1.49
C ALA A 159 12.11 -0.07 -1.41
N ALA A 160 10.88 -0.23 -0.90
CA ALA A 160 9.97 0.88 -0.69
C ALA A 160 10.52 1.89 0.32
N VAL A 161 11.10 1.43 1.43
CA VAL A 161 11.75 2.31 2.43
C VAL A 161 12.87 3.13 1.80
N GLN A 162 13.74 2.51 1.01
CA GLN A 162 14.81 3.22 0.32
C GLN A 162 14.27 4.23 -0.70
N ALA A 163 13.27 3.85 -1.48
CA ALA A 163 12.67 4.71 -2.49
C ALA A 163 11.99 5.95 -1.87
N VAL A 164 11.26 5.77 -0.75
CA VAL A 164 10.60 6.92 -0.09
C VAL A 164 11.60 7.84 0.62
N ILE A 165 12.74 7.32 1.10
CA ILE A 165 13.82 8.14 1.65
C ILE A 165 14.47 9.00 0.55
N ALA A 166 14.73 8.41 -0.60
CA ALA A 166 15.32 9.12 -1.75
C ALA A 166 14.36 10.16 -2.37
N HIS A 167 13.06 10.00 -2.17
CA HIS A 167 12.05 10.94 -2.64
C HIS A 167 11.94 12.14 -1.70
N GLU A 168 12.29 13.32 -2.15
CA GLU A 168 12.10 14.55 -1.38
C GLU A 168 10.63 15.00 -1.44
N GLY A 169 10.04 15.19 -0.25
CA GLY A 169 8.64 15.63 -0.12
C GLY A 169 7.72 14.60 0.56
N PRO A 170 6.42 14.89 0.59
CA PRO A 170 5.44 14.10 1.32
C PRO A 170 5.14 12.76 0.64
N VAL A 171 5.16 11.69 1.43
CA VAL A 171 4.79 10.35 0.98
C VAL A 171 3.81 9.73 1.96
N TYR A 172 2.74 9.13 1.45
CA TYR A 172 1.95 8.14 2.16
C TYR A 172 2.42 6.75 1.76
N LEU A 173 3.02 6.04 2.71
CA LEU A 173 3.47 4.66 2.56
C LEU A 173 2.48 3.73 3.26
N ARG A 174 1.75 2.94 2.47
CA ARG A 174 0.69 2.04 2.90
C ARG A 174 1.23 0.63 3.03
N LEU A 175 1.25 0.05 4.23
CA LEU A 175 1.94 -1.21 4.48
C LEU A 175 1.01 -2.32 4.95
N SER A 176 0.98 -3.40 4.18
CA SER A 176 0.52 -4.71 4.62
C SER A 176 1.73 -5.60 4.88
N LEU A 177 1.90 -6.05 6.13
CA LEU A 177 2.95 -7.01 6.48
C LEU A 177 2.45 -8.46 6.45
N ALA A 178 1.19 -8.68 6.08
CA ALA A 178 0.68 -10.01 5.83
C ALA A 178 1.38 -10.57 4.59
N SER A 179 2.19 -11.61 4.77
CA SER A 179 2.77 -12.35 3.67
C SER A 179 1.63 -12.97 2.85
N GLN A 180 1.45 -12.48 1.66
CA GLN A 180 0.72 -13.14 0.59
C GLN A 180 1.79 -13.78 -0.28
N ALA A 181 2.39 -14.84 0.24
CA ALA A 181 3.35 -15.63 -0.51
C ALA A 181 2.64 -16.35 -1.67
N ALA A 182 2.30 -15.61 -2.70
CA ALA A 182 2.47 -16.17 -4.01
C ALA A 182 4.00 -16.28 -4.18
N GLU A 183 4.50 -17.42 -4.53
CA GLU A 183 5.85 -17.59 -5.10
C GLU A 183 5.96 -16.72 -6.35
N ALA A 184 5.98 -15.42 -6.17
CA ALA A 184 6.38 -14.49 -7.20
C ALA A 184 7.86 -14.79 -7.44
N ALA A 185 8.12 -15.53 -8.49
CA ALA A 185 9.39 -16.11 -8.87
C ALA A 185 10.50 -15.09 -9.19
N ARG A 186 10.42 -13.89 -8.63
CA ARG A 186 11.49 -12.87 -8.71
C ARG A 186 11.56 -12.12 -7.38
N PRO A 187 12.75 -11.94 -6.81
CA PRO A 187 12.93 -11.03 -5.69
C PRO A 187 12.50 -9.62 -6.15
N LEU A 188 11.46 -9.08 -5.52
CA LEU A 188 10.98 -7.72 -5.71
C LEU A 188 11.95 -6.73 -5.06
N MET A 189 13.19 -6.66 -5.60
CA MET A 189 14.29 -5.95 -4.97
C MET A 189 14.33 -4.45 -5.29
N THR A 190 13.50 -3.98 -6.21
CA THR A 190 13.48 -2.57 -6.62
C THR A 190 12.07 -1.99 -6.52
N LEU A 191 12.00 -0.69 -6.26
CA LEU A 191 10.79 0.09 -6.33
C LEU A 191 11.14 1.49 -6.83
N ASP A 192 10.73 1.81 -8.05
CA ASP A 192 10.92 3.12 -8.66
C ASP A 192 9.59 3.89 -8.58
N ILE A 193 9.54 4.96 -7.80
CA ILE A 193 8.31 5.76 -7.64
C ILE A 193 7.81 6.24 -9.00
N GLY A 194 6.53 5.99 -9.28
CA GLY A 194 5.89 6.36 -10.54
C GLY A 194 6.05 5.35 -11.68
N ARG A 195 6.64 4.17 -11.41
CA ARG A 195 6.78 3.09 -12.39
C ARG A 195 6.03 1.85 -11.92
N GLY A 196 5.18 1.29 -12.77
CA GLY A 196 4.57 -0.02 -12.53
C GLY A 196 5.53 -1.14 -12.88
N GLN A 197 5.37 -2.29 -12.21
CA GLN A 197 6.22 -3.46 -12.42
C GLN A 197 5.42 -4.60 -13.03
N VAL A 198 5.76 -4.99 -14.27
CA VAL A 198 5.15 -6.17 -14.91
C VAL A 198 5.67 -7.42 -14.23
N MET A 199 4.79 -8.14 -13.55
CA MET A 199 5.10 -9.38 -12.84
C MET A 199 5.12 -10.57 -13.80
N VAL A 200 4.20 -10.58 -14.75
CA VAL A 200 4.06 -11.63 -15.78
C VAL A 200 3.34 -11.05 -16.99
N GLU A 201 3.75 -11.44 -18.19
CA GLU A 201 3.13 -11.03 -19.45
C GLU A 201 1.98 -11.96 -19.85
N GLY A 202 1.02 -11.41 -20.57
CA GLY A 202 -0.13 -12.06 -21.20
C GLY A 202 -0.67 -11.18 -22.32
N THR A 203 -1.78 -11.55 -22.96
CA THR A 203 -2.26 -10.88 -24.17
C THR A 203 -3.74 -10.48 -24.16
N ASP A 204 -4.59 -11.10 -23.32
CA ASP A 204 -6.03 -10.86 -23.37
C ASP A 204 -6.48 -9.78 -22.37
N VAL A 205 -6.07 -9.89 -21.11
CA VAL A 205 -6.42 -8.94 -20.05
C VAL A 205 -5.21 -8.46 -19.29
N ALA A 206 -5.11 -7.15 -19.03
CA ALA A 206 -4.12 -6.59 -18.12
C ALA A 206 -4.75 -6.37 -16.74
N ILE A 207 -4.23 -7.04 -15.70
CA ILE A 207 -4.65 -6.90 -14.32
C ILE A 207 -3.66 -5.99 -13.59
N LEU A 208 -4.10 -4.78 -13.26
CA LEU A 208 -3.34 -3.77 -12.53
C LEU A 208 -3.70 -3.93 -11.04
N ALA A 209 -2.80 -4.44 -10.24
CA ALA A 209 -3.05 -4.71 -8.83
C ALA A 209 -2.10 -3.91 -7.92
N THR A 210 -2.54 -3.55 -6.72
CA THR A 210 -1.72 -2.88 -5.71
C THR A 210 -1.69 -3.66 -4.40
N GLY A 211 -0.61 -3.51 -3.66
CA GLY A 211 -0.44 -4.15 -2.36
C GLY A 211 -0.64 -5.67 -2.42
N MET A 212 -1.33 -6.19 -1.43
CA MET A 212 -1.62 -7.62 -1.32
C MET A 212 -2.44 -8.20 -2.49
N MET A 213 -3.14 -7.36 -3.25
CA MET A 213 -3.93 -7.82 -4.40
C MET A 213 -3.08 -8.33 -5.56
N VAL A 214 -1.79 -8.01 -5.59
CA VAL A 214 -0.85 -8.57 -6.59
C VAL A 214 -0.77 -10.10 -6.47
N GLY A 215 -0.71 -10.62 -5.25
CA GLY A 215 -0.76 -12.07 -5.00
C GLY A 215 -2.06 -12.70 -5.52
N GLN A 216 -3.21 -12.08 -5.21
CA GLN A 216 -4.50 -12.53 -5.70
C GLN A 216 -4.62 -12.48 -7.24
N ALA A 217 -4.03 -11.47 -7.86
CA ALA A 217 -3.98 -11.36 -9.33
C ALA A 217 -3.11 -12.44 -9.98
N LEU A 218 -1.98 -12.80 -9.36
CA LEU A 218 -1.11 -13.90 -9.83
C LEU A 218 -1.82 -15.26 -9.71
N GLU A 219 -2.53 -15.51 -8.62
CA GLU A 219 -3.37 -16.71 -8.47
C GLU A 219 -4.52 -16.73 -9.50
N ALA A 220 -5.19 -15.59 -9.69
CA ALA A 220 -6.27 -15.45 -10.67
C ALA A 220 -5.80 -15.76 -12.10
N ARG A 221 -4.57 -15.37 -12.45
CA ARG A 221 -3.96 -15.68 -13.75
C ARG A 221 -3.98 -17.18 -14.06
N ALA A 222 -3.66 -18.03 -13.08
CA ALA A 222 -3.69 -19.47 -13.27
C ALA A 222 -5.11 -20.00 -13.54
N LEU A 223 -6.12 -19.42 -12.87
CA LEU A 223 -7.53 -19.73 -13.10
C LEU A 223 -8.03 -19.26 -14.47
N ILE A 224 -7.58 -18.09 -14.92
CA ILE A 224 -7.89 -17.53 -16.25
C ILE A 224 -7.33 -18.42 -17.34
N ALA A 225 -6.10 -18.92 -17.17
CA ALA A 225 -5.45 -19.80 -18.15
C ALA A 225 -6.20 -21.11 -18.39
N GLN A 226 -6.89 -21.65 -17.39
CA GLN A 226 -7.75 -22.85 -17.53
C GLN A 226 -8.90 -22.66 -18.52
N HIS A 227 -9.23 -21.41 -18.86
CA HIS A 227 -10.25 -21.05 -19.84
C HIS A 227 -9.70 -20.53 -21.17
N GLY A 228 -8.41 -20.79 -21.45
CA GLY A 228 -7.76 -20.42 -22.70
C GLY A 228 -7.48 -18.92 -22.84
N LEU A 229 -7.54 -18.14 -21.77
CA LEU A 229 -7.21 -16.72 -21.76
C LEU A 229 -5.85 -16.49 -21.08
N SER A 230 -5.18 -15.42 -21.49
CA SER A 230 -3.86 -15.03 -21.00
C SER A 230 -3.91 -13.66 -20.32
N ALA A 231 -3.40 -13.56 -19.10
CA ALA A 231 -3.40 -12.31 -18.35
C ALA A 231 -1.99 -11.78 -18.11
N THR A 232 -1.79 -10.48 -18.40
CA THR A 232 -0.68 -9.69 -17.83
C THR A 232 -1.02 -9.30 -16.41
N VAL A 233 -0.11 -9.49 -15.47
CA VAL A 233 -0.26 -8.99 -14.08
C VAL A 233 0.78 -7.92 -13.82
N VAL A 234 0.32 -6.79 -13.31
CA VAL A 234 1.17 -5.63 -13.02
C VAL A 234 1.02 -5.24 -11.55
N ASN A 235 2.14 -5.09 -10.87
CA ASN A 235 2.22 -4.46 -9.56
C ASN A 235 2.27 -2.94 -9.75
N ILE A 236 1.18 -2.26 -9.41
CA ILE A 236 1.10 -0.80 -9.32
C ILE A 236 1.41 -0.40 -7.87
N HIS A 237 2.67 -0.45 -7.52
CA HIS A 237 3.13 -0.05 -6.18
C HIS A 237 3.13 1.46 -5.94
N THR A 238 2.99 2.27 -6.98
CA THR A 238 2.84 3.72 -6.87
C THR A 238 1.50 4.14 -7.48
N LEU A 239 0.58 4.60 -6.63
CA LEU A 239 -0.75 5.01 -7.05
C LEU A 239 -0.78 6.49 -7.45
N LYS A 240 0.19 7.27 -6.94
CA LYS A 240 0.40 8.66 -7.31
C LYS A 240 1.89 9.02 -7.15
N PRO A 241 2.57 9.41 -8.25
CA PRO A 241 2.04 9.46 -9.62
C PRO A 241 1.81 8.06 -10.20
N LEU A 242 0.78 7.93 -11.04
CA LEU A 242 0.51 6.68 -11.77
C LEU A 242 1.45 6.55 -12.97
N ASP A 243 1.87 5.32 -13.31
CA ASP A 243 2.63 5.03 -14.53
C ASP A 243 1.70 5.08 -15.76
N ILE A 244 1.52 6.29 -16.29
CA ILE A 244 0.64 6.53 -17.44
C ILE A 244 1.18 5.88 -18.73
N GLN A 245 2.51 5.80 -18.90
CA GLN A 245 3.10 5.20 -20.09
C GLN A 245 2.83 3.69 -20.13
N LEU A 246 2.98 3.02 -18.99
CA LEU A 246 2.63 1.62 -18.87
C LEU A 246 1.14 1.39 -19.08
N LEU A 247 0.28 2.22 -18.47
CA LEU A 247 -1.18 2.13 -18.61
C LEU A 247 -1.62 2.29 -20.07
N GLU A 248 -1.10 3.27 -20.79
CA GLU A 248 -1.41 3.46 -22.22
C GLU A 248 -1.00 2.26 -23.06
N ARG A 249 0.21 1.74 -22.84
CA ARG A 249 0.69 0.56 -23.53
C ARG A 249 -0.25 -0.63 -23.34
N LEU A 250 -0.63 -0.89 -22.10
CA LEU A 250 -1.52 -2.00 -21.74
C LEU A 250 -2.93 -1.80 -22.31
N ALA A 251 -3.49 -0.58 -22.23
CA ALA A 251 -4.81 -0.27 -22.77
C ALA A 251 -4.88 -0.44 -24.31
N ARG A 252 -3.76 -0.23 -25.01
CA ARG A 252 -3.70 -0.41 -26.49
C ARG A 252 -3.39 -1.85 -26.92
N SER A 253 -2.73 -2.64 -26.06
CA SER A 253 -2.27 -4.00 -26.41
C SER A 253 -3.15 -5.13 -25.90
N HIS A 254 -4.10 -4.84 -25.01
CA HIS A 254 -5.00 -5.83 -24.42
C HIS A 254 -6.47 -5.55 -24.76
N ARG A 255 -7.30 -6.60 -24.78
CA ARG A 255 -8.74 -6.46 -25.00
C ARG A 255 -9.43 -5.80 -23.80
N ALA A 256 -8.84 -5.96 -22.63
CA ALA A 256 -9.42 -5.50 -21.37
C ALA A 256 -8.35 -5.09 -20.35
N VAL A 257 -8.70 -4.13 -19.50
CA VAL A 257 -7.94 -3.72 -18.32
C VAL A 257 -8.81 -3.92 -17.08
N LEU A 258 -8.27 -4.56 -16.06
CA LEU A 258 -8.91 -4.76 -14.77
C LEU A 258 -8.02 -4.16 -13.68
N THR A 259 -8.60 -3.45 -12.71
CA THR A 259 -7.88 -3.07 -11.49
C THR A 259 -8.30 -3.93 -10.30
N ALA A 260 -7.35 -4.23 -9.40
CA ALA A 260 -7.60 -4.97 -8.17
C ALA A 260 -6.94 -4.27 -6.97
N GLU A 261 -7.75 -3.90 -5.98
CA GLU A 261 -7.31 -3.13 -4.81
C GLU A 261 -8.05 -3.54 -3.54
N ASN A 262 -7.34 -3.65 -2.42
CA ASN A 262 -7.92 -3.83 -1.09
C ASN A 262 -8.33 -2.46 -0.51
N HIS A 263 -9.24 -1.81 -1.20
CA HIS A 263 -9.72 -0.45 -0.95
C HIS A 263 -11.10 -0.30 -1.60
N SER A 264 -11.81 0.77 -1.32
CA SER A 264 -13.02 1.14 -2.06
C SER A 264 -12.70 1.35 -3.55
N THR A 265 -13.61 0.96 -4.43
CA THR A 265 -13.53 1.30 -5.86
C THR A 265 -13.68 2.82 -6.10
N ILE A 266 -14.17 3.56 -5.09
CA ILE A 266 -14.32 5.01 -5.16
C ILE A 266 -13.01 5.70 -4.73
N GLY A 267 -12.39 6.40 -5.67
CA GLY A 267 -11.20 7.23 -5.42
C GLY A 267 -9.86 6.47 -5.31
N GLY A 268 -9.85 5.13 -5.38
CA GLY A 268 -8.65 4.31 -5.31
C GLY A 268 -7.91 4.16 -6.65
N LEU A 269 -7.22 3.01 -6.82
CA LEU A 269 -6.50 2.66 -8.06
C LEU A 269 -7.45 2.59 -9.26
N GLY A 270 -8.60 1.93 -9.09
CA GLY A 270 -9.58 1.78 -10.16
C GLY A 270 -10.08 3.13 -10.67
N ALA A 271 -10.39 4.05 -9.75
CA ALA A 271 -10.80 5.42 -10.12
C ALA A 271 -9.68 6.16 -10.86
N ALA A 272 -8.42 6.06 -10.41
CA ALA A 272 -7.27 6.69 -11.08
C ALA A 272 -7.10 6.21 -12.52
N VAL A 273 -7.23 4.89 -12.73
CA VAL A 273 -7.16 4.29 -14.07
C VAL A 273 -8.34 4.71 -14.93
N ALA A 274 -9.58 4.68 -14.39
CA ALA A 274 -10.77 5.08 -15.10
C ALA A 274 -10.72 6.56 -15.53
N GLU A 275 -10.29 7.46 -14.65
CA GLU A 275 -10.07 8.88 -14.93
C GLU A 275 -9.14 9.06 -16.14
N TYR A 276 -7.99 8.35 -16.11
CA TYR A 276 -7.01 8.45 -17.20
C TYR A 276 -7.55 7.90 -18.52
N LEU A 277 -8.16 6.71 -18.51
CA LEU A 277 -8.75 6.10 -19.71
C LEU A 277 -9.80 6.98 -20.34
N ALA A 278 -10.68 7.58 -19.54
CA ALA A 278 -11.75 8.46 -20.00
C ALA A 278 -11.20 9.77 -20.60
N LEU A 279 -10.27 10.43 -19.89
CA LEU A 279 -9.68 11.71 -20.34
C LEU A 279 -8.90 11.57 -21.66
N HIS A 280 -8.32 10.38 -21.93
CA HIS A 280 -7.53 10.13 -23.14
C HIS A 280 -8.27 9.31 -24.20
N SER A 281 -9.57 9.05 -23.97
CA SER A 281 -10.45 8.32 -24.91
C SER A 281 -9.84 6.97 -25.35
N LEU A 282 -9.22 6.23 -24.43
CA LEU A 282 -8.62 4.95 -24.72
C LEU A 282 -9.69 3.86 -24.83
N PRO A 283 -9.87 3.22 -26.01
CA PRO A 283 -10.98 2.32 -26.26
C PRO A 283 -10.69 0.90 -25.75
N VAL A 284 -10.60 0.75 -24.43
CA VAL A 284 -10.38 -0.55 -23.78
C VAL A 284 -11.53 -0.87 -22.83
N ARG A 285 -11.94 -2.12 -22.77
CA ARG A 285 -12.92 -2.59 -21.77
C ARG A 285 -12.28 -2.49 -20.38
N PHE A 286 -13.03 -1.94 -19.44
CA PHE A 286 -12.50 -1.69 -18.10
C PHE A 286 -13.44 -2.19 -17.01
N ALA A 287 -12.88 -2.78 -15.96
CA ALA A 287 -13.58 -3.12 -14.74
C ALA A 287 -12.69 -2.93 -13.50
N MET A 288 -13.33 -2.83 -12.35
CA MET A 288 -12.66 -2.63 -11.06
C MET A 288 -13.06 -3.74 -10.08
N VAL A 289 -12.08 -4.34 -9.41
CA VAL A 289 -12.25 -5.22 -8.26
C VAL A 289 -11.75 -4.47 -7.02
N GLY A 290 -12.65 -4.24 -6.09
CA GLY A 290 -12.43 -3.52 -4.84
C GLY A 290 -13.69 -3.58 -3.98
N VAL A 291 -13.62 -3.03 -2.77
CA VAL A 291 -14.79 -2.90 -1.90
C VAL A 291 -15.78 -1.93 -2.54
N ARG A 292 -17.00 -2.39 -2.78
CA ARG A 292 -18.05 -1.54 -3.34
C ARG A 292 -18.69 -0.73 -2.22
N ASP A 293 -19.28 0.39 -2.53
CA ASP A 293 -19.87 1.40 -1.63
C ASP A 293 -20.58 0.80 -0.39
N THR A 294 -19.77 0.24 0.52
CA THR A 294 -20.22 -0.40 1.76
C THR A 294 -19.10 -0.46 2.78
N PHE A 295 -19.46 -0.36 4.06
CA PHE A 295 -18.55 -0.72 5.14
C PHE A 295 -18.51 -2.23 5.33
N ALA A 296 -17.32 -2.78 5.55
CA ALA A 296 -17.18 -4.20 5.81
C ALA A 296 -17.38 -4.52 7.30
N GLU A 297 -17.91 -5.70 7.57
CA GLU A 297 -18.04 -6.20 8.95
C GLU A 297 -16.69 -6.62 9.55
N GLY A 298 -16.66 -6.98 10.84
CA GLY A 298 -15.51 -7.62 11.47
C GLY A 298 -15.36 -9.08 11.00
N GLY A 299 -14.12 -9.51 10.78
CA GLY A 299 -13.81 -10.87 10.36
C GLY A 299 -12.34 -11.06 10.05
N ASN A 300 -11.90 -12.33 9.89
CA ASN A 300 -10.52 -12.55 9.44
C ASN A 300 -10.36 -12.20 7.96
N THR A 301 -9.14 -11.88 7.56
CA THR A 301 -8.83 -11.41 6.20
C THR A 301 -9.32 -12.38 5.10
N PRO A 302 -9.09 -13.70 5.15
CA PRO A 302 -9.56 -14.60 4.10
C PRO A 302 -11.09 -14.61 3.94
N TYR A 303 -11.83 -14.56 5.04
CA TYR A 303 -13.29 -14.46 5.02
C TYR A 303 -13.76 -13.17 4.37
N LEU A 304 -13.18 -12.04 4.78
CA LEU A 304 -13.54 -10.72 4.25
C LEU A 304 -13.20 -10.61 2.75
N MET A 305 -12.00 -11.08 2.36
CA MET A 305 -11.59 -11.08 0.96
C MET A 305 -12.59 -11.85 0.09
N LYS A 306 -13.00 -13.06 0.51
CA LYS A 306 -13.99 -13.85 -0.21
C LYS A 306 -15.36 -13.18 -0.23
N LYS A 307 -15.83 -12.68 0.92
CA LYS A 307 -17.15 -12.06 1.05
C LYS A 307 -17.31 -10.81 0.18
N TYR A 308 -16.26 -9.98 0.11
CA TYR A 308 -16.29 -8.73 -0.64
C TYR A 308 -15.72 -8.85 -2.05
N GLY A 309 -15.46 -10.08 -2.52
CA GLY A 309 -15.02 -10.33 -3.90
C GLY A 309 -13.61 -9.83 -4.20
N LEU A 310 -12.71 -9.94 -3.23
CA LEU A 310 -11.30 -9.54 -3.38
C LEU A 310 -10.35 -10.75 -3.55
N ASP A 311 -10.90 -11.93 -3.76
CA ASP A 311 -10.12 -13.16 -3.95
C ASP A 311 -9.80 -13.43 -5.43
N ALA A 312 -8.87 -14.35 -5.65
CA ALA A 312 -8.42 -14.74 -6.99
C ALA A 312 -9.56 -15.30 -7.86
N GLN A 313 -10.54 -15.98 -7.25
CA GLN A 313 -11.67 -16.55 -7.97
C GLN A 313 -12.56 -15.45 -8.54
N HIS A 314 -12.85 -14.40 -7.77
CA HIS A 314 -13.63 -13.27 -8.24
C HIS A 314 -12.88 -12.46 -9.31
N ILE A 315 -11.59 -12.20 -9.12
CA ILE A 315 -10.74 -11.54 -10.12
C ILE A 315 -10.78 -12.31 -11.43
N ALA A 316 -10.62 -13.65 -11.40
CA ALA A 316 -10.66 -14.48 -12.59
C ALA A 316 -12.05 -14.47 -13.26
N ALA A 317 -13.14 -14.50 -12.49
CA ALA A 317 -14.50 -14.43 -13.02
C ALA A 317 -14.77 -13.11 -13.74
N VAL A 318 -14.42 -11.98 -13.12
CA VAL A 318 -14.57 -10.64 -13.72
C VAL A 318 -13.70 -10.50 -14.98
N SER A 319 -12.45 -10.97 -14.94
CA SER A 319 -11.55 -10.94 -16.11
C SER A 319 -12.13 -11.68 -17.30
N ARG A 320 -12.68 -12.88 -17.09
CA ARG A 320 -13.32 -13.69 -18.14
C ARG A 320 -14.54 -12.99 -18.73
N ALA A 321 -15.43 -12.52 -17.85
CA ALA A 321 -16.64 -11.80 -18.31
C ALA A 321 -16.28 -10.57 -19.13
N LEU A 322 -15.25 -9.83 -18.71
CA LEU A 322 -14.78 -8.63 -19.40
C LEU A 322 -14.19 -8.94 -20.79
N CYS A 323 -13.50 -10.07 -20.96
CA CYS A 323 -12.97 -10.50 -22.25
C CYS A 323 -14.04 -11.09 -23.18
N GLN A 324 -15.14 -11.63 -22.66
CA GLN A 324 -16.22 -12.26 -23.41
C GLN A 324 -17.39 -11.34 -23.80
N ALA A 325 -17.48 -10.17 -23.16
CA ALA A 325 -18.49 -9.19 -23.54
C ALA A 325 -18.31 -8.80 -25.01
N ASN A 326 -19.38 -8.81 -25.82
CA ASN A 326 -19.39 -8.44 -27.24
C ASN A 326 -19.30 -6.94 -27.42
#